data_6c1d9f408313e824bd297d32fb06372e
#
_entry.id   6c1d9f408313e824bd297d32fb06372e
#
_cell.length_a   1.000
_cell.length_b   1.000
_cell.length_c   1.000
_cell.angle_alpha   90.00
_cell.angle_beta   90.00
_cell.angle_gamma   90.00
#
_symmetry.space_group_name_H-M   'P 1'
#
loop_
_entity.id
_entity.type
_entity.pdbx_description
1 polymer ?
#
loop_
_entity_poly.entity_id
_entity_poly.type
_entity_poly.pdbx_seq_one_letter_code
_entity_poly.pdbx_strand_id
1 'polypeptide(L)'
;MPGYDPDAYRMGIEFEYQLVSAEGRPQHWKELSFPLLKDVIAKSNAPSNDYMVVKYPGSDQRSFYLEGYDLTDDAGEIVDLHVKGIEISTPIASDVYEQQEYLVQHYKEMQGLLAEVGLRSSAYGAHLSQDEYRGPRGGRGVEGWAAAETAMMTWGIHINVSFPDAVEARLDRDYLQAKFDWFGPALILLSANTPVRGEGPWTVDGVVGKSERSYRRSFTRRPMYFRDEQHHRKEVTCFDITNRLDLIRGYTALVAGLMLEGGDIDYVAGPFADHNMRSAALHGYQAPLLDRHFQPVDTGALVDDALDRATAGLAGQGLDSGPLDVLKLLAAQRRCPADDTLDAWYAQPDWNAFLARYSDLTDH
;
A
#
# COMPACT_ATOMS: atom_id res chain seq x y z
N MET A 1 -3.37 -27.49 10.10
CA MET A 1 -3.80 -26.84 8.85
C MET A 1 -3.02 -27.48 7.73
N PRO A 2 -3.64 -27.89 6.62
CA PRO A 2 -2.88 -28.42 5.50
C PRO A 2 -1.97 -27.33 4.93
N GLY A 3 -0.68 -27.61 4.81
CA GLY A 3 0.29 -26.74 4.11
C GLY A 3 1.08 -25.76 4.99
N TYR A 4 0.94 -25.77 6.32
CA TYR A 4 1.85 -24.95 7.15
C TYR A 4 3.25 -25.57 7.18
N ASP A 5 4.23 -24.82 6.69
CA ASP A 5 5.65 -25.14 6.78
C ASP A 5 6.31 -24.18 7.79
N PRO A 6 6.77 -24.67 8.96
CA PRO A 6 7.37 -23.84 9.99
C PRO A 6 8.74 -23.24 9.59
N ASP A 7 9.35 -23.76 8.54
CA ASP A 7 10.66 -23.31 8.07
C ASP A 7 10.57 -22.36 6.87
N ALA A 8 9.35 -22.07 6.37
CA ALA A 8 9.18 -21.24 5.18
C ALA A 8 9.08 -19.73 5.52
N TYR A 9 9.71 -18.91 4.68
CA TYR A 9 9.38 -17.50 4.53
C TYR A 9 8.03 -17.39 3.81
N ARG A 10 7.20 -16.43 4.21
CA ARG A 10 5.89 -16.21 3.62
C ARG A 10 5.72 -14.74 3.31
N MET A 11 5.42 -14.44 2.07
CA MET A 11 5.24 -13.10 1.56
C MET A 11 3.90 -13.01 0.84
N GLY A 12 3.21 -11.88 1.01
CA GLY A 12 1.95 -11.59 0.34
C GLY A 12 1.80 -10.10 0.11
N ILE A 13 1.00 -9.74 -0.87
CA ILE A 13 0.62 -8.35 -1.16
C ILE A 13 -0.89 -8.24 -1.12
N GLU A 14 -1.37 -7.19 -0.47
CA GLU A 14 -2.69 -6.62 -0.69
C GLU A 14 -2.50 -5.38 -1.55
N PHE A 15 -3.11 -5.39 -2.74
CA PHE A 15 -2.90 -4.36 -3.75
C PHE A 15 -4.24 -3.74 -4.13
N GLU A 16 -4.48 -2.53 -3.69
CA GLU A 16 -5.73 -1.80 -3.88
C GLU A 16 -5.73 -1.08 -5.24
N TYR A 17 -6.75 -1.25 -6.07
CA TYR A 17 -6.88 -0.58 -7.37
C TYR A 17 -8.10 0.33 -7.43
N GLN A 18 -7.89 1.54 -7.95
CA GLN A 18 -8.95 2.43 -8.40
C GLN A 18 -9.63 1.86 -9.67
N LEU A 19 -10.93 2.04 -9.81
CA LEU A 19 -11.66 1.72 -11.03
C LEU A 19 -11.82 2.96 -11.91
N VAL A 20 -11.59 2.76 -13.22
CA VAL A 20 -11.76 3.77 -14.26
C VAL A 20 -12.62 3.21 -15.39
N SER A 21 -13.30 4.06 -16.15
CA SER A 21 -14.00 3.61 -17.36
C SER A 21 -13.01 3.12 -18.43
N ALA A 22 -13.51 2.46 -19.46
CA ALA A 22 -12.70 2.04 -20.60
C ALA A 22 -11.93 3.21 -21.25
N GLU A 23 -12.50 4.43 -21.20
CA GLU A 23 -11.92 5.68 -21.71
C GLU A 23 -10.94 6.33 -20.71
N GLY A 24 -10.72 5.73 -19.52
CA GLY A 24 -9.79 6.23 -18.50
C GLY A 24 -10.40 7.25 -17.53
N ARG A 25 -11.72 7.45 -17.50
CA ARG A 25 -12.36 8.36 -16.54
C ARG A 25 -12.46 7.68 -15.15
N PRO A 26 -11.97 8.31 -14.06
CA PRO A 26 -12.15 7.80 -12.70
C PRO A 26 -13.62 7.58 -12.37
N GLN A 27 -13.93 6.43 -11.76
CA GLN A 27 -15.30 6.08 -11.37
C GLN A 27 -15.55 6.49 -9.93
N HIS A 28 -16.60 7.28 -9.73
CA HIS A 28 -17.07 7.64 -8.40
C HIS A 28 -17.82 6.45 -7.77
N TRP A 29 -17.75 6.29 -6.45
CA TRP A 29 -18.44 5.22 -5.73
C TRP A 29 -19.97 5.15 -6.01
N LYS A 30 -20.60 6.29 -6.39
CA LYS A 30 -22.02 6.33 -6.81
C LYS A 30 -22.28 5.76 -8.19
N GLU A 31 -21.25 5.60 -9.01
CA GLU A 31 -21.32 5.06 -10.38
C GLU A 31 -21.02 3.56 -10.40
N LEU A 32 -20.43 3.01 -9.30
CA LEU A 32 -20.03 1.63 -9.17
C LEU A 32 -21.15 0.80 -8.50
N SER A 33 -21.67 -0.17 -9.22
CA SER A 33 -22.72 -1.07 -8.71
C SER A 33 -22.08 -2.27 -7.99
N PHE A 34 -22.27 -2.39 -6.68
CA PHE A 34 -21.80 -3.54 -5.91
C PHE A 34 -22.36 -4.86 -6.46
N PRO A 35 -23.69 -5.05 -6.71
CA PRO A 35 -24.20 -6.30 -7.22
C PRO A 35 -23.58 -6.68 -8.57
N LEU A 36 -23.47 -5.74 -9.51
CA LEU A 36 -22.87 -6.00 -10.82
C LEU A 36 -21.41 -6.44 -10.69
N LEU A 37 -20.60 -5.69 -9.94
CA LEU A 37 -19.19 -5.98 -9.78
C LEU A 37 -18.95 -7.27 -8.99
N LYS A 38 -19.78 -7.56 -7.99
CA LYS A 38 -19.75 -8.84 -7.26
C LYS A 38 -19.95 -10.03 -8.21
N ASP A 39 -20.94 -9.93 -9.11
CA ASP A 39 -21.21 -10.98 -10.10
C ASP A 39 -20.06 -11.13 -11.10
N VAL A 40 -19.39 -10.03 -11.47
CA VAL A 40 -18.24 -10.04 -12.37
C VAL A 40 -17.06 -10.74 -11.73
N ILE A 41 -16.67 -10.35 -10.52
CA ILE A 41 -15.51 -10.97 -9.85
C ILE A 41 -15.79 -12.42 -9.41
N ALA A 42 -17.06 -12.79 -9.22
CA ALA A 42 -17.44 -14.17 -8.92
C ALA A 42 -17.11 -15.16 -10.05
N LYS A 43 -16.87 -14.68 -11.27
CA LYS A 43 -16.42 -15.50 -12.41
C LYS A 43 -14.93 -15.87 -12.34
N SER A 44 -14.16 -15.28 -11.42
CA SER A 44 -12.73 -15.55 -11.30
C SER A 44 -12.44 -17.02 -10.99
N ASN A 45 -11.39 -17.53 -11.63
CA ASN A 45 -10.79 -18.81 -11.32
C ASN A 45 -9.49 -18.66 -10.52
N ALA A 46 -9.11 -17.43 -10.14
CA ALA A 46 -7.93 -17.19 -9.31
C ALA A 46 -8.03 -18.00 -8.01
N PRO A 47 -6.93 -18.65 -7.58
CA PRO A 47 -6.94 -19.41 -6.34
C PRO A 47 -7.27 -18.49 -5.17
N SER A 48 -8.00 -19.02 -4.18
CA SER A 48 -8.25 -18.28 -2.95
C SER A 48 -6.97 -18.14 -2.15
N ASN A 49 -6.89 -17.06 -1.40
CA ASN A 49 -5.90 -16.91 -0.34
C ASN A 49 -6.50 -17.52 0.95
N ASP A 50 -5.83 -18.53 1.52
CA ASP A 50 -6.30 -19.26 2.71
C ASP A 50 -6.48 -18.38 3.95
N TYR A 51 -6.00 -17.14 3.91
CA TYR A 51 -6.02 -16.17 5.02
C TYR A 51 -6.92 -14.96 4.76
N MET A 52 -7.70 -14.97 3.68
CA MET A 52 -8.63 -13.86 3.44
C MET A 52 -9.70 -13.80 4.52
N VAL A 53 -9.83 -12.63 5.12
CA VAL A 53 -10.99 -12.31 5.92
C VAL A 53 -12.21 -12.21 5.00
N VAL A 54 -13.27 -12.96 5.31
CA VAL A 54 -14.55 -12.83 4.61
C VAL A 54 -15.05 -11.39 4.79
N LYS A 55 -15.07 -10.61 3.71
CA LYS A 55 -15.56 -9.22 3.74
C LYS A 55 -17.06 -9.13 3.46
N TYR A 56 -17.57 -9.99 2.62
CA TYR A 56 -18.97 -10.15 2.31
C TYR A 56 -19.22 -11.57 1.77
N PRO A 57 -20.44 -12.10 1.77
CA PRO A 57 -20.71 -13.46 1.30
C PRO A 57 -20.18 -13.71 -0.11
N GLY A 58 -19.28 -14.70 -0.25
CA GLY A 58 -18.61 -15.08 -1.50
C GLY A 58 -17.27 -14.41 -1.75
N SER A 59 -16.76 -13.53 -0.87
CA SER A 59 -15.43 -12.93 -1.01
C SER A 59 -14.30 -13.86 -0.54
N ASP A 60 -14.58 -14.80 0.33
CA ASP A 60 -13.67 -15.75 0.96
C ASP A 60 -13.04 -16.79 -0.02
N GLN A 61 -13.61 -16.89 -1.21
CA GLN A 61 -13.16 -17.85 -2.22
C GLN A 61 -12.39 -17.20 -3.37
N ARG A 62 -11.91 -15.97 -3.19
CA ARG A 62 -11.29 -15.19 -4.26
C ARG A 62 -10.00 -14.54 -3.79
N SER A 63 -9.00 -14.47 -4.65
CA SER A 63 -7.79 -13.67 -4.42
C SER A 63 -7.99 -12.18 -4.70
N PHE A 64 -9.15 -11.78 -5.17
CA PHE A 64 -9.54 -10.38 -5.26
C PHE A 64 -11.02 -10.19 -4.90
N TYR A 65 -11.31 -9.03 -4.32
CA TYR A 65 -12.63 -8.67 -3.81
C TYR A 65 -12.85 -7.17 -3.97
N LEU A 66 -14.13 -6.78 -3.86
CA LEU A 66 -14.50 -5.37 -3.87
C LEU A 66 -14.17 -4.73 -2.53
N GLU A 67 -13.56 -3.57 -2.58
CA GLU A 67 -13.27 -2.77 -1.40
C GLU A 67 -14.10 -1.49 -1.39
N GLY A 68 -14.50 -1.06 -0.18
CA GLY A 68 -15.29 0.13 -0.03
C GLY A 68 -15.85 0.29 1.39
N TYR A 69 -16.95 1.03 1.49
CA TYR A 69 -17.66 1.27 2.74
C TYR A 69 -18.88 0.36 2.84
N ASP A 70 -18.88 -0.50 3.86
CA ASP A 70 -19.92 -1.49 4.11
C ASP A 70 -21.24 -0.84 4.52
N LEU A 71 -22.31 -1.23 3.89
CA LEU A 71 -23.69 -0.93 4.31
C LEU A 71 -24.29 -2.20 4.91
N THR A 72 -24.63 -2.13 6.20
CA THR A 72 -25.13 -3.29 6.95
C THR A 72 -26.62 -3.13 7.23
N ASP A 73 -27.31 -4.28 7.36
CA ASP A 73 -28.66 -4.34 7.91
C ASP A 73 -28.68 -4.26 9.45
N ASP A 74 -29.87 -4.39 10.04
CA ASP A 74 -30.07 -4.35 11.49
C ASP A 74 -29.39 -5.53 12.23
N ALA A 75 -29.05 -6.61 11.53
CA ALA A 75 -28.33 -7.77 12.06
C ALA A 75 -26.80 -7.59 11.97
N GLY A 76 -26.33 -6.53 11.30
CA GLY A 76 -24.92 -6.26 11.06
C GLY A 76 -24.34 -6.98 9.84
N GLU A 77 -25.19 -7.65 9.05
CA GLU A 77 -24.75 -8.31 7.81
C GLU A 77 -24.59 -7.29 6.69
N ILE A 78 -23.52 -7.45 5.88
CA ILE A 78 -23.27 -6.57 4.73
C ILE A 78 -24.29 -6.86 3.64
N VAL A 79 -25.15 -5.89 3.37
CA VAL A 79 -26.20 -5.97 2.34
C VAL A 79 -25.86 -5.19 1.08
N ASP A 80 -24.98 -4.19 1.19
CA ASP A 80 -24.50 -3.39 0.06
C ASP A 80 -23.11 -2.82 0.37
N LEU A 81 -22.44 -2.27 -0.64
CA LEU A 81 -21.13 -1.66 -0.53
C LEU A 81 -21.04 -0.41 -1.40
N HIS A 82 -20.63 0.71 -0.81
CA HIS A 82 -20.15 1.81 -1.61
C HIS A 82 -18.73 1.46 -2.12
N VAL A 83 -18.66 0.92 -3.32
CA VAL A 83 -17.42 0.41 -3.89
C VAL A 83 -16.45 1.57 -4.16
N LYS A 84 -15.21 1.48 -3.65
CA LYS A 84 -14.10 2.37 -4.02
C LYS A 84 -13.22 1.76 -5.09
N GLY A 85 -13.10 0.44 -5.13
CA GLY A 85 -12.20 -0.26 -6.03
C GLY A 85 -12.17 -1.77 -5.81
N ILE A 86 -11.13 -2.40 -6.32
CA ILE A 86 -10.84 -3.82 -6.13
C ILE A 86 -9.49 -3.97 -5.44
N GLU A 87 -9.41 -4.89 -4.49
CA GLU A 87 -8.16 -5.30 -3.86
C GLU A 87 -7.78 -6.70 -4.34
N ILE A 88 -6.53 -6.85 -4.79
CA ILE A 88 -5.91 -8.15 -5.02
C ILE A 88 -5.16 -8.54 -3.76
N SER A 89 -5.49 -9.71 -3.20
CA SER A 89 -4.74 -10.33 -2.13
C SER A 89 -4.03 -11.56 -2.70
N THR A 90 -2.70 -11.48 -2.90
CA THR A 90 -1.97 -12.56 -3.54
C THR A 90 -1.97 -13.84 -2.68
N PRO A 91 -1.87 -15.03 -3.28
CA PRO A 91 -1.47 -16.23 -2.56
C PRO A 91 -0.16 -16.00 -1.80
N ILE A 92 0.10 -16.83 -0.80
CA ILE A 92 1.35 -16.81 -0.06
C ILE A 92 2.47 -17.27 -1.00
N ALA A 93 3.52 -16.47 -1.09
CA ALA A 93 4.73 -16.74 -1.85
C ALA A 93 5.91 -17.01 -0.91
N SER A 94 6.88 -17.79 -1.39
CA SER A 94 8.12 -18.08 -0.68
C SER A 94 9.18 -16.99 -0.86
N ASP A 95 9.06 -16.20 -1.92
CA ASP A 95 9.97 -15.09 -2.23
C ASP A 95 9.27 -13.96 -3.01
N VAL A 96 9.99 -12.88 -3.27
CA VAL A 96 9.48 -11.67 -3.93
C VAL A 96 9.17 -11.87 -5.41
N TYR A 97 9.79 -12.84 -6.08
CA TYR A 97 9.59 -13.10 -7.50
C TYR A 97 8.31 -13.92 -7.71
N GLU A 98 8.12 -14.98 -6.92
CA GLU A 98 6.88 -15.74 -6.89
C GLU A 98 5.68 -14.85 -6.53
N GLN A 99 5.86 -13.95 -5.52
CA GLN A 99 4.84 -12.98 -5.15
C GLN A 99 4.44 -12.08 -6.33
N GLN A 100 5.41 -11.61 -7.10
CA GLN A 100 5.15 -10.82 -8.30
C GLN A 100 4.44 -11.62 -9.40
N GLU A 101 4.81 -12.87 -9.61
CA GLU A 101 4.15 -13.74 -10.60
C GLU A 101 2.66 -13.87 -10.26
N TYR A 102 2.32 -14.13 -8.99
CA TYR A 102 0.93 -14.16 -8.53
C TYR A 102 0.22 -12.83 -8.77
N LEU A 103 0.85 -11.71 -8.42
CA LEU A 103 0.26 -10.38 -8.65
C LEU A 103 -0.06 -10.16 -10.13
N VAL A 104 0.90 -10.44 -11.02
CA VAL A 104 0.73 -10.26 -12.48
C VAL A 104 -0.38 -11.16 -13.04
N GLN A 105 -0.43 -12.41 -12.59
CA GLN A 105 -1.47 -13.35 -13.02
C GLN A 105 -2.86 -12.86 -12.60
N HIS A 106 -3.04 -12.51 -11.33
CA HIS A 106 -4.33 -12.05 -10.79
C HIS A 106 -4.74 -10.71 -11.41
N TYR A 107 -3.78 -9.80 -11.62
CA TYR A 107 -4.03 -8.53 -12.29
C TYR A 107 -4.59 -8.73 -13.70
N LYS A 108 -3.98 -9.59 -14.51
CA LYS A 108 -4.45 -9.87 -15.88
C LYS A 108 -5.85 -10.46 -15.90
N GLU A 109 -6.16 -11.38 -14.99
CA GLU A 109 -7.49 -11.96 -14.87
C GLU A 109 -8.53 -10.90 -14.47
N MET A 110 -8.21 -10.09 -13.46
CA MET A 110 -9.08 -9.00 -13.01
C MET A 110 -9.36 -8.00 -14.14
N GLN A 111 -8.33 -7.59 -14.89
CA GLN A 111 -8.52 -6.68 -16.03
C GLN A 111 -9.44 -7.27 -17.10
N GLY A 112 -9.31 -8.57 -17.39
CA GLY A 112 -10.20 -9.27 -18.31
C GLY A 112 -11.66 -9.23 -17.88
N LEU A 113 -11.91 -9.52 -16.59
CA LEU A 113 -13.25 -9.49 -16.01
C LEU A 113 -13.86 -8.08 -15.99
N LEU A 114 -13.06 -7.06 -15.64
CA LEU A 114 -13.51 -5.66 -15.64
C LEU A 114 -13.87 -5.16 -17.06
N ALA A 115 -13.13 -5.59 -18.07
CA ALA A 115 -13.38 -5.21 -19.45
C ALA A 115 -14.77 -5.67 -19.94
N GLU A 116 -15.33 -6.78 -19.40
CA GLU A 116 -16.68 -7.25 -19.74
C GLU A 116 -17.77 -6.24 -19.40
N VAL A 117 -17.50 -5.35 -18.44
CA VAL A 117 -18.45 -4.31 -17.97
C VAL A 117 -17.97 -2.89 -18.27
N GLY A 118 -17.01 -2.74 -19.19
CA GLY A 118 -16.53 -1.42 -19.65
C GLY A 118 -15.68 -0.69 -18.61
N LEU A 119 -15.05 -1.43 -17.68
CA LEU A 119 -14.19 -0.89 -16.65
C LEU A 119 -12.73 -1.38 -16.82
N ARG A 120 -11.82 -0.65 -16.21
CA ARG A 120 -10.40 -1.00 -16.05
C ARG A 120 -9.94 -0.66 -14.63
N SER A 121 -8.85 -1.22 -14.18
CA SER A 121 -8.18 -0.77 -12.95
C SER A 121 -7.07 0.23 -13.26
N SER A 122 -6.74 1.06 -12.27
CA SER A 122 -5.60 1.97 -12.30
C SER A 122 -4.83 1.89 -10.99
N ALA A 123 -3.50 1.79 -11.12
CA ALA A 123 -2.56 1.78 -10.00
C ALA A 123 -2.15 3.21 -9.57
N TYR A 124 -3.10 4.13 -9.52
CA TYR A 124 -2.90 5.47 -8.97
C TYR A 124 -3.59 5.61 -7.61
N GLY A 125 -2.86 6.10 -6.61
CA GLY A 125 -3.24 5.97 -5.20
C GLY A 125 -4.14 7.06 -4.63
N ALA A 126 -4.64 8.01 -5.45
CA ALA A 126 -5.59 9.05 -5.04
C ALA A 126 -6.73 9.19 -6.03
N HIS A 127 -7.94 9.49 -5.54
CA HIS A 127 -9.08 9.74 -6.43
C HIS A 127 -8.95 11.10 -7.08
N LEU A 128 -8.94 11.14 -8.40
CA LEU A 128 -8.62 12.35 -9.17
C LEU A 128 -9.73 13.39 -9.17
N SER A 129 -10.99 12.99 -9.07
CA SER A 129 -12.14 13.89 -9.17
C SER A 129 -12.99 13.96 -7.91
N GLN A 130 -12.68 13.15 -6.88
CA GLN A 130 -13.44 13.13 -5.64
C GLN A 130 -12.62 13.72 -4.50
N ASP A 131 -13.15 14.78 -3.88
CA ASP A 131 -12.49 15.49 -2.79
C ASP A 131 -12.77 14.91 -1.41
N GLU A 132 -13.93 14.30 -1.24
CA GLU A 132 -14.40 13.77 0.03
C GLU A 132 -15.35 12.59 -0.19
N TYR A 133 -15.42 11.72 0.80
CA TYR A 133 -16.44 10.69 0.88
C TYR A 133 -17.52 11.12 1.88
N ARG A 134 -18.75 11.24 1.40
CA ARG A 134 -19.94 11.50 2.22
C ARG A 134 -20.92 10.34 2.13
N GLY A 135 -20.63 9.28 2.85
CA GLY A 135 -21.55 8.14 3.00
C GLY A 135 -22.44 8.26 4.23
N PRO A 136 -23.29 7.27 4.48
CA PRO A 136 -24.14 7.22 5.66
C PRO A 136 -23.31 7.12 6.94
N ARG A 137 -23.71 7.87 7.96
CA ARG A 137 -23.05 7.87 9.28
C ARG A 137 -23.62 6.75 10.16
N GLY A 138 -23.60 5.52 9.73
CA GLY A 138 -24.16 4.40 10.47
C GLY A 138 -23.12 3.30 10.73
N GLY A 139 -23.18 2.65 11.89
CA GLY A 139 -22.48 1.41 12.19
C GLY A 139 -20.99 1.50 12.57
N ARG A 140 -20.25 2.51 12.17
CA ARG A 140 -18.88 2.77 12.64
C ARG A 140 -18.86 3.99 13.55
N GLY A 141 -18.12 3.93 14.67
CA GLY A 141 -17.90 5.08 15.54
C GLY A 141 -17.20 6.24 14.80
N VAL A 142 -17.10 7.42 15.44
CA VAL A 142 -16.51 8.64 14.85
C VAL A 142 -15.09 8.39 14.29
N GLU A 143 -14.26 7.60 14.98
CA GLU A 143 -12.92 7.23 14.51
C GLU A 143 -12.97 6.36 13.24
N GLY A 144 -13.91 5.43 13.17
CA GLY A 144 -14.15 4.62 11.96
C GLY A 144 -14.63 5.45 10.78
N TRP A 145 -15.35 6.55 11.03
CA TRP A 145 -15.80 7.47 9.98
C TRP A 145 -14.64 8.27 9.38
N ALA A 146 -13.76 8.86 10.19
CA ALA A 146 -12.60 9.60 9.70
C ALA A 146 -11.64 8.69 8.89
N ALA A 147 -11.45 7.44 9.35
CA ALA A 147 -10.68 6.45 8.61
C ALA A 147 -11.35 6.07 7.28
N ALA A 148 -12.68 5.92 7.26
CA ALA A 148 -13.44 5.62 6.05
C ALA A 148 -13.39 6.75 5.02
N GLU A 149 -13.47 8.01 5.46
CA GLU A 149 -13.36 9.18 4.57
C GLU A 149 -12.04 9.15 3.79
N THR A 150 -10.93 8.88 4.46
CA THR A 150 -9.62 8.76 3.81
C THR A 150 -9.53 7.49 2.97
N ALA A 151 -9.97 6.34 3.49
CA ALA A 151 -9.85 5.05 2.84
C ALA A 151 -10.63 4.98 1.52
N MET A 152 -11.78 5.67 1.44
CA MET A 152 -12.61 5.70 0.24
C MET A 152 -12.03 6.50 -0.93
N MET A 153 -10.96 7.26 -0.70
CA MET A 153 -10.37 8.14 -1.70
C MET A 153 -8.92 7.83 -1.99
N THR A 154 -8.35 6.84 -1.32
CA THR A 154 -6.93 6.49 -1.48
C THR A 154 -6.74 4.98 -1.64
N TRP A 155 -5.73 4.61 -2.40
CA TRP A 155 -5.33 3.24 -2.69
C TRP A 155 -3.85 3.06 -2.41
N GLY A 156 -3.45 1.87 -1.99
CA GLY A 156 -2.07 1.59 -1.63
C GLY A 156 -1.69 0.12 -1.76
N ILE A 157 -0.48 -0.16 -1.32
CA ILE A 157 0.06 -1.51 -1.22
C ILE A 157 0.24 -1.82 0.26
N HIS A 158 -0.24 -2.99 0.69
CA HIS A 158 0.11 -3.57 1.97
C HIS A 158 1.06 -4.73 1.73
N ILE A 159 2.22 -4.67 2.37
CA ILE A 159 3.22 -5.73 2.31
C ILE A 159 3.06 -6.62 3.53
N ASN A 160 2.85 -7.91 3.28
CA ASN A 160 2.63 -8.91 4.30
C ASN A 160 3.81 -9.86 4.36
N VAL A 161 4.39 -10.05 5.55
CA VAL A 161 5.49 -11.00 5.75
C VAL A 161 5.29 -11.81 7.04
N SER A 162 5.67 -13.09 6.97
CA SER A 162 5.90 -13.95 8.12
C SER A 162 7.20 -14.72 7.90
N PHE A 163 7.87 -15.07 8.97
CA PHE A 163 9.17 -15.72 8.93
C PHE A 163 9.08 -17.17 9.45
N PRO A 164 10.11 -17.99 9.22
CA PRO A 164 10.24 -19.28 9.88
C PRO A 164 10.08 -19.15 11.41
N ASP A 165 9.48 -20.15 12.04
CA ASP A 165 9.19 -20.12 13.50
C ASP A 165 10.44 -19.83 14.35
N ALA A 166 11.60 -20.37 13.93
CA ALA A 166 12.87 -20.11 14.61
C ALA A 166 13.35 -18.65 14.49
N VAL A 167 12.93 -17.92 13.45
CA VAL A 167 13.17 -16.49 13.29
C VAL A 167 12.15 -15.70 14.09
N GLU A 168 10.86 -16.05 13.99
CA GLU A 168 9.77 -15.40 14.73
C GLU A 168 10.01 -15.39 16.25
N ALA A 169 10.49 -16.52 16.80
CA ALA A 169 10.79 -16.65 18.23
C ALA A 169 11.87 -15.67 18.75
N ARG A 170 12.62 -15.04 17.85
CA ARG A 170 13.69 -14.08 18.21
C ARG A 170 13.30 -12.63 17.96
N LEU A 171 12.16 -12.39 17.31
CA LEU A 171 11.71 -11.04 17.00
C LEU A 171 11.05 -10.39 18.23
N ASP A 172 11.53 -9.22 18.59
CA ASP A 172 10.92 -8.38 19.60
C ASP A 172 9.88 -7.47 18.93
N ARG A 173 8.62 -7.57 19.32
CA ARG A 173 7.50 -6.83 18.72
C ARG A 173 7.57 -5.34 18.98
N ASP A 174 7.95 -4.95 20.21
CA ASP A 174 8.05 -3.54 20.57
C ASP A 174 9.21 -2.88 19.84
N TYR A 175 10.31 -3.61 19.69
CA TYR A 175 11.44 -3.18 18.87
C TYR A 175 11.05 -3.03 17.40
N LEU A 176 10.35 -4.00 16.81
CA LEU A 176 9.89 -3.91 15.43
C LEU A 176 8.93 -2.73 15.22
N GLN A 177 8.00 -2.52 16.15
CA GLN A 177 7.10 -1.36 16.06
C GLN A 177 7.88 -0.05 16.10
N ALA A 178 8.83 0.09 17.03
CA ALA A 178 9.68 1.27 17.13
C ALA A 178 10.53 1.47 15.88
N LYS A 179 11.03 0.39 15.27
CA LYS A 179 11.79 0.43 14.02
C LYS A 179 10.95 0.96 12.86
N PHE A 180 9.72 0.50 12.71
CA PHE A 180 8.84 0.97 11.65
C PHE A 180 8.29 2.38 11.92
N ASP A 181 8.12 2.77 13.18
CA ASP A 181 7.83 4.16 13.54
C ASP A 181 8.99 5.10 13.18
N TRP A 182 10.26 4.63 13.35
CA TRP A 182 11.44 5.39 12.97
C TRP A 182 11.66 5.47 11.47
N PHE A 183 11.58 4.33 10.76
CA PHE A 183 11.82 4.27 9.31
C PHE A 183 10.57 4.52 8.46
N GLY A 184 9.39 4.69 9.04
CA GLY A 184 8.16 5.02 8.31
C GLY A 184 8.33 6.17 7.32
N PRO A 185 8.97 7.29 7.67
CA PRO A 185 9.29 8.37 6.72
C PRO A 185 10.13 7.91 5.52
N ALA A 186 11.13 7.05 5.73
CA ALA A 186 11.97 6.52 4.64
C ALA A 186 11.14 5.63 3.68
N LEU A 187 10.23 4.80 4.21
CA LEU A 187 9.33 4.00 3.40
C LEU A 187 8.40 4.88 2.55
N ILE A 188 7.89 5.97 3.13
CA ILE A 188 7.08 6.96 2.41
C ILE A 188 7.90 7.64 1.32
N LEU A 189 9.13 8.09 1.62
CA LEU A 189 10.01 8.76 0.64
C LEU A 189 10.30 7.88 -0.58
N LEU A 190 10.47 6.57 -0.36
CA LEU A 190 10.74 5.60 -1.43
C LEU A 190 9.48 5.22 -2.23
N SER A 191 8.27 5.49 -1.71
CA SER A 191 7.02 5.04 -2.33
C SER A 191 6.04 6.16 -2.68
N ALA A 192 6.22 7.38 -2.15
CA ALA A 192 5.30 8.50 -2.40
C ALA A 192 5.06 8.70 -3.89
N ASN A 193 3.79 8.59 -4.31
CA ASN A 193 3.42 8.61 -5.74
C ASN A 193 2.01 9.19 -6.00
N THR A 194 1.50 10.03 -5.08
CA THR A 194 0.16 10.61 -5.22
C THR A 194 0.16 12.14 -5.12
N PRO A 195 0.97 12.84 -5.96
CA PRO A 195 1.11 14.28 -5.88
C PRO A 195 0.05 15.06 -6.68
N VAL A 196 -0.80 14.38 -7.47
CA VAL A 196 -1.76 15.03 -8.38
C VAL A 196 -3.18 14.65 -7.99
N ARG A 197 -4.07 15.64 -7.93
CA ARG A 197 -5.48 15.48 -7.60
C ARG A 197 -6.33 16.56 -8.26
N GLY A 198 -7.57 16.24 -8.61
CA GLY A 198 -8.47 17.20 -9.19
C GLY A 198 -7.91 17.80 -10.48
N GLU A 199 -7.76 19.11 -10.52
CA GLU A 199 -7.27 19.83 -11.72
C GLU A 199 -5.76 20.03 -11.75
N GLY A 200 -5.00 19.46 -10.78
CA GLY A 200 -3.55 19.66 -10.76
C GLY A 200 -2.85 19.08 -9.53
N PRO A 201 -1.66 19.60 -9.22
CA PRO A 201 -0.89 19.16 -8.06
C PRO A 201 -1.66 19.38 -6.76
N TRP A 202 -1.66 18.35 -5.91
CA TRP A 202 -2.22 18.44 -4.57
C TRP A 202 -1.33 19.30 -3.68
N THR A 203 -1.95 20.24 -2.96
CA THR A 203 -1.22 21.21 -2.11
C THR A 203 -1.78 21.29 -0.71
N VAL A 204 -0.89 21.56 0.26
CA VAL A 204 -1.23 21.97 1.63
C VAL A 204 -0.47 23.25 1.94
N ASP A 205 -1.18 24.31 2.30
CA ASP A 205 -0.61 25.62 2.60
C ASP A 205 0.37 26.14 1.52
N GLY A 206 0.08 25.84 0.24
CA GLY A 206 0.88 26.23 -0.92
C GLY A 206 2.08 25.30 -1.20
N VAL A 207 2.30 24.27 -0.42
CA VAL A 207 3.33 23.26 -0.67
C VAL A 207 2.76 22.11 -1.48
N VAL A 208 3.39 21.74 -2.60
CA VAL A 208 3.02 20.59 -3.41
C VAL A 208 3.42 19.31 -2.70
N GLY A 209 2.42 18.50 -2.32
CA GLY A 209 2.65 17.24 -1.62
C GLY A 209 3.16 16.12 -2.52
N LYS A 210 3.70 15.07 -1.91
CA LYS A 210 4.27 13.89 -2.60
C LYS A 210 3.35 12.67 -2.48
N SER A 211 2.69 12.50 -1.32
CA SER A 211 1.73 11.44 -1.08
C SER A 211 0.51 11.97 -0.31
N GLU A 212 -0.60 12.17 -1.01
CA GLU A 212 -1.87 12.51 -0.36
C GLU A 212 -2.34 11.39 0.57
N ARG A 213 -2.18 10.13 0.12
CA ARG A 213 -2.56 8.95 0.91
C ARG A 213 -1.83 8.90 2.25
N SER A 214 -0.51 8.92 2.24
CA SER A 214 0.29 8.84 3.47
C SER A 214 0.10 10.08 4.36
N TYR A 215 -0.07 11.26 3.77
CA TYR A 215 -0.37 12.48 4.51
C TYR A 215 -1.69 12.40 5.28
N ARG A 216 -2.76 11.87 4.66
CA ARG A 216 -4.07 11.72 5.31
C ARG A 216 -4.10 10.57 6.32
N ARG A 217 -3.40 9.47 6.04
CA ARG A 217 -3.42 8.25 6.87
C ARG A 217 -2.51 8.32 8.11
N SER A 218 -1.50 9.19 8.13
CA SER A 218 -0.52 9.28 9.24
C SER A 218 -1.13 9.55 10.62
N PHE A 219 -2.35 10.09 10.69
CA PHE A 219 -3.06 10.31 11.97
C PHE A 219 -3.94 9.15 12.41
N THR A 220 -4.24 8.22 11.53
CA THR A 220 -5.24 7.19 11.78
C THR A 220 -4.67 5.79 11.72
N ARG A 221 -3.45 5.63 11.22
CA ARG A 221 -2.85 4.33 11.01
C ARG A 221 -1.34 4.33 11.32
N ARG A 222 -0.90 3.28 12.00
CA ARG A 222 0.52 2.96 12.15
C ARG A 222 1.08 2.43 10.83
N PRO A 223 2.40 2.53 10.61
CA PRO A 223 3.03 1.96 9.43
C PRO A 223 2.97 0.44 9.38
N MET A 224 2.89 -0.22 10.56
CA MET A 224 2.89 -1.69 10.68
C MET A 224 1.85 -2.19 11.68
N TYR A 225 1.29 -3.38 11.39
CA TYR A 225 0.37 -4.13 12.25
C TYR A 225 0.81 -5.58 12.41
N PHE A 226 0.51 -6.17 13.57
CA PHE A 226 0.69 -7.59 13.84
C PHE A 226 -0.66 -8.31 13.70
N ARG A 227 -0.66 -9.44 13.00
CA ARG A 227 -1.82 -10.31 12.76
C ARG A 227 -1.49 -11.71 13.28
N ASP A 228 -1.51 -11.89 14.59
CA ASP A 228 -1.07 -13.14 15.24
C ASP A 228 -1.92 -14.34 14.84
N GLU A 229 -3.22 -14.13 14.65
CA GLU A 229 -4.17 -15.15 14.21
C GLU A 229 -3.87 -15.70 12.79
N GLN A 230 -2.95 -15.06 12.07
CA GLN A 230 -2.55 -15.41 10.70
C GLN A 230 -1.06 -15.76 10.64
N HIS A 231 -0.61 -16.68 11.48
CA HIS A 231 0.79 -17.16 11.54
C HIS A 231 1.82 -16.04 11.71
N HIS A 232 1.59 -15.17 12.70
CA HIS A 232 2.48 -14.05 13.03
C HIS A 232 2.72 -13.09 11.84
N ARG A 233 1.74 -12.93 10.96
CA ARG A 233 1.81 -12.01 9.83
C ARG A 233 2.04 -10.58 10.31
N LYS A 234 3.02 -9.90 9.72
CA LYS A 234 3.24 -8.47 9.87
C LYS A 234 2.78 -7.79 8.58
N GLU A 235 1.94 -6.80 8.73
CA GLU A 235 1.35 -6.04 7.64
C GLU A 235 1.89 -4.61 7.67
N VAL A 236 2.61 -4.19 6.62
CA VAL A 236 3.11 -2.82 6.47
C VAL A 236 2.26 -2.10 5.43
N THR A 237 1.64 -0.97 5.83
CA THR A 237 0.54 -0.33 5.10
C THR A 237 0.84 1.07 4.58
N CYS A 238 2.09 1.55 4.67
CA CYS A 238 2.44 2.94 4.37
C CYS A 238 2.84 3.21 2.91
N PHE A 239 2.85 2.19 2.05
CA PHE A 239 3.25 2.36 0.65
C PHE A 239 2.11 2.89 -0.22
N ASP A 240 2.39 3.92 -1.03
CA ASP A 240 1.51 4.29 -2.12
C ASP A 240 1.51 3.20 -3.19
N ILE A 241 0.41 3.09 -3.93
CA ILE A 241 0.32 2.16 -5.05
C ILE A 241 1.24 2.62 -6.19
N THR A 242 1.83 1.65 -6.88
CA THR A 242 2.60 1.85 -8.11
C THR A 242 2.33 0.72 -9.10
N ASN A 243 2.44 1.00 -10.38
CA ASN A 243 2.37 -0.03 -11.41
C ASN A 243 3.74 -0.62 -11.78
N ARG A 244 4.82 -0.18 -11.13
CA ARG A 244 6.19 -0.64 -11.36
C ARG A 244 6.50 -1.89 -10.53
N LEU A 245 6.62 -3.01 -11.20
CA LEU A 245 6.88 -4.32 -10.58
C LEU A 245 8.23 -4.39 -9.86
N ASP A 246 9.25 -3.73 -10.42
CA ASP A 246 10.57 -3.63 -9.80
C ASP A 246 10.53 -2.91 -8.43
N LEU A 247 9.74 -1.82 -8.33
CA LEU A 247 9.53 -1.13 -7.05
C LEU A 247 8.77 -1.99 -6.05
N ILE A 248 7.74 -2.71 -6.50
CA ILE A 248 6.95 -3.60 -5.63
C ILE A 248 7.85 -4.69 -5.02
N ARG A 249 8.73 -5.33 -5.83
CA ARG A 249 9.73 -6.26 -5.32
C ARG A 249 10.66 -5.61 -4.31
N GLY A 250 11.14 -4.40 -4.64
CA GLY A 250 11.99 -3.61 -3.75
C GLY A 250 11.33 -3.31 -2.41
N TYR A 251 10.06 -2.92 -2.39
CA TYR A 251 9.31 -2.65 -1.15
C TYR A 251 9.18 -3.90 -0.28
N THR A 252 8.87 -5.06 -0.89
CA THR A 252 8.78 -6.31 -0.13
C THR A 252 10.13 -6.71 0.47
N ALA A 253 11.21 -6.61 -0.31
CA ALA A 253 12.57 -6.88 0.17
C ALA A 253 13.01 -5.90 1.28
N LEU A 254 12.67 -4.60 1.14
CA LEU A 254 12.96 -3.58 2.15
C LEU A 254 12.27 -3.90 3.47
N VAL A 255 10.98 -4.23 3.44
CA VAL A 255 10.19 -4.59 4.61
C VAL A 255 10.78 -5.83 5.29
N ALA A 256 11.00 -6.92 4.55
CA ALA A 256 11.55 -8.15 5.08
C ALA A 256 12.96 -7.93 5.69
N GLY A 257 13.82 -7.22 4.98
CA GLY A 257 15.18 -6.93 5.43
C GLY A 257 15.23 -6.09 6.70
N LEU A 258 14.41 -5.02 6.79
CA LEU A 258 14.30 -4.21 8.01
C LEU A 258 13.82 -5.01 9.22
N MET A 259 12.88 -5.95 9.04
CA MET A 259 12.40 -6.80 10.13
C MET A 259 13.45 -7.81 10.60
N LEU A 260 14.30 -8.30 9.70
CA LEU A 260 15.33 -9.31 9.98
C LEU A 260 16.61 -8.72 10.58
N GLU A 261 16.84 -7.42 10.44
CA GLU A 261 18.00 -6.72 10.98
C GLU A 261 17.77 -6.41 12.48
N GLY A 262 18.74 -6.71 13.33
CA GLY A 262 18.65 -6.64 14.81
C GLY A 262 19.46 -5.52 15.48
N GLY A 263 20.04 -4.58 14.71
CA GLY A 263 20.85 -3.50 15.26
C GLY A 263 20.05 -2.39 15.94
N ASP A 264 20.66 -1.65 16.86
CA ASP A 264 20.04 -0.55 17.58
C ASP A 264 19.46 0.53 16.64
N ILE A 265 18.35 1.12 17.07
CA ILE A 265 17.68 2.22 16.37
C ILE A 265 17.53 3.44 17.28
N ASP A 266 17.42 4.61 16.67
CA ASP A 266 16.89 5.76 17.38
C ASP A 266 15.37 5.62 17.54
N TYR A 267 14.93 5.70 18.81
CA TYR A 267 13.51 5.58 19.13
C TYR A 267 12.79 6.92 18.93
N VAL A 268 11.60 6.89 18.32
CA VAL A 268 10.73 8.06 18.15
C VAL A 268 9.40 7.78 18.84
N ALA A 269 8.97 8.67 19.73
CA ALA A 269 7.64 8.56 20.34
C ALA A 269 6.52 8.75 19.30
N GLY A 270 5.37 8.09 19.49
CA GLY A 270 4.27 8.07 18.53
C GLY A 270 3.91 9.42 17.88
N PRO A 271 3.71 10.53 18.63
CA PRO A 271 3.40 11.83 18.02
C PRO A 271 4.48 12.38 17.07
N PHE A 272 5.74 12.03 17.31
CA PHE A 272 6.84 12.40 16.40
C PHE A 272 6.89 11.49 15.17
N ALA A 273 6.60 10.20 15.33
CA ALA A 273 6.48 9.30 14.20
C ALA A 273 5.38 9.79 13.24
N ASP A 274 4.21 10.17 13.76
CA ASP A 274 3.11 10.74 12.96
C ASP A 274 3.53 12.05 12.28
N HIS A 275 4.20 12.96 13.01
CA HIS A 275 4.73 14.20 12.44
C HIS A 275 5.71 13.91 11.31
N ASN A 276 6.68 13.03 11.53
CA ASN A 276 7.72 12.71 10.57
C ASN A 276 7.15 12.05 9.31
N MET A 277 6.22 11.11 9.46
CA MET A 277 5.55 10.47 8.31
C MET A 277 4.75 11.50 7.50
N ARG A 278 3.99 12.36 8.17
CA ARG A 278 3.23 13.43 7.50
C ARG A 278 4.15 14.42 6.81
N SER A 279 5.25 14.79 7.45
CA SER A 279 6.26 15.69 6.90
C SER A 279 6.91 15.10 5.64
N ALA A 280 7.28 13.81 5.68
CA ALA A 280 7.82 13.08 4.52
C ALA A 280 6.80 13.04 3.36
N ALA A 281 5.53 12.75 3.65
CA ALA A 281 4.46 12.72 2.66
C ALA A 281 4.20 14.08 2.00
N LEU A 282 4.40 15.19 2.71
CA LEU A 282 4.21 16.53 2.18
C LEU A 282 5.46 17.06 1.47
N HIS A 283 6.63 16.98 2.12
CA HIS A 283 7.83 17.69 1.68
C HIS A 283 8.83 16.82 0.91
N GLY A 284 8.63 15.49 0.85
CA GLY A 284 9.59 14.60 0.23
C GLY A 284 10.95 14.65 0.94
N TYR A 285 12.04 14.65 0.18
CA TYR A 285 13.40 14.73 0.74
C TYR A 285 13.74 16.07 1.43
N GLN A 286 12.86 17.06 1.38
CA GLN A 286 12.99 18.32 2.13
C GLN A 286 12.23 18.29 3.46
N ALA A 287 11.72 17.14 3.88
CA ALA A 287 10.93 17.02 5.10
C ALA A 287 11.72 17.43 6.35
N PRO A 288 11.18 18.31 7.20
CA PRO A 288 11.77 18.63 8.50
C PRO A 288 11.48 17.50 9.50
N LEU A 289 12.24 16.41 9.41
CA LEU A 289 12.14 15.28 10.32
C LEU A 289 12.85 15.59 11.65
N LEU A 290 12.36 15.00 12.73
CA LEU A 290 12.88 15.20 14.07
C LEU A 290 13.18 13.85 14.74
N ASP A 291 14.28 13.78 15.51
CA ASP A 291 14.57 12.68 16.40
C ASP A 291 13.86 12.83 17.76
N ARG A 292 14.08 11.88 18.68
CA ARG A 292 13.53 11.91 20.05
C ARG A 292 14.00 13.10 20.92
N HIS A 293 15.05 13.79 20.49
CA HIS A 293 15.64 14.96 21.16
C HIS A 293 15.29 16.27 20.48
N PHE A 294 14.33 16.25 19.54
CA PHE A 294 13.91 17.39 18.70
C PHE A 294 15.04 17.92 17.81
N GLN A 295 16.03 17.07 17.49
CA GLN A 295 17.07 17.47 16.56
C GLN A 295 16.65 17.12 15.14
N PRO A 296 17.02 17.96 14.15
CA PRO A 296 16.77 17.67 12.75
C PRO A 296 17.44 16.38 12.32
N VAL A 297 16.68 15.55 11.58
CA VAL A 297 17.18 14.33 10.95
C VAL A 297 17.33 14.56 9.45
N ASP A 298 18.50 14.22 8.90
CA ASP A 298 18.71 14.23 7.45
C ASP A 298 17.90 13.11 6.79
N THR A 299 16.98 13.49 5.91
CA THR A 299 16.08 12.56 5.23
C THR A 299 16.82 11.58 4.33
N GLY A 300 17.88 12.05 3.66
CA GLY A 300 18.68 11.20 2.81
C GLY A 300 19.44 10.14 3.60
N ALA A 301 20.06 10.56 4.72
CA ALA A 301 20.77 9.64 5.61
C ALA A 301 19.82 8.60 6.23
N LEU A 302 18.58 8.98 6.57
CA LEU A 302 17.55 8.05 7.08
C LEU A 302 17.18 7.00 6.04
N VAL A 303 17.03 7.40 4.77
CA VAL A 303 16.72 6.45 3.67
C VAL A 303 17.90 5.52 3.41
N ASP A 304 19.12 6.06 3.39
CA ASP A 304 20.33 5.24 3.18
C ASP A 304 20.50 4.22 4.32
N ASP A 305 20.31 4.62 5.59
CA ASP A 305 20.36 3.72 6.75
C ASP A 305 19.29 2.62 6.65
N ALA A 306 18.06 2.96 6.23
CA ALA A 306 17.01 1.96 6.03
C ALA A 306 17.40 0.90 4.98
N LEU A 307 17.97 1.33 3.85
CA LEU A 307 18.40 0.43 2.77
C LEU A 307 19.60 -0.41 3.15
N ASP A 308 20.58 0.16 3.86
CA ASP A 308 21.75 -0.57 4.35
C ASP A 308 21.37 -1.63 5.38
N ARG A 309 20.51 -1.29 6.33
CA ARG A 309 19.96 -2.25 7.31
C ARG A 309 19.15 -3.35 6.67
N ALA A 310 18.28 -3.01 5.71
CA ALA A 310 17.53 -4.02 4.98
C ALA A 310 18.44 -4.97 4.21
N THR A 311 19.50 -4.44 3.57
CA THR A 311 20.51 -5.25 2.89
C THR A 311 21.22 -6.19 3.87
N ALA A 312 21.62 -5.69 5.04
CA ALA A 312 22.27 -6.49 6.07
C ALA A 312 21.33 -7.57 6.64
N GLY A 313 20.05 -7.23 6.88
CA GLY A 313 19.04 -8.16 7.38
C GLY A 313 18.79 -9.33 6.42
N LEU A 314 18.63 -9.05 5.13
CA LEU A 314 18.48 -10.09 4.10
C LEU A 314 19.74 -10.96 4.00
N ALA A 315 20.92 -10.34 3.91
CA ALA A 315 22.19 -11.06 3.82
C ALA A 315 22.43 -11.97 5.03
N GLY A 316 22.07 -11.51 6.24
CA GLY A 316 22.17 -12.27 7.48
C GLY A 316 21.33 -13.56 7.50
N GLN A 317 20.33 -13.67 6.62
CA GLN A 317 19.49 -14.86 6.45
C GLN A 317 19.77 -15.59 5.11
N GLY A 318 20.75 -15.14 4.34
CA GLY A 318 21.07 -15.72 3.03
C GLY A 318 20.01 -15.42 1.95
N LEU A 319 19.20 -14.38 2.15
CA LEU A 319 18.18 -13.95 1.19
C LEU A 319 18.77 -12.97 0.16
N ASP A 320 18.16 -12.95 -1.04
CA ASP A 320 18.58 -12.05 -2.12
C ASP A 320 18.23 -10.59 -1.79
N SER A 321 19.25 -9.71 -1.84
CA SER A 321 19.10 -8.27 -1.68
C SER A 321 19.03 -7.50 -3.02
N GLY A 322 19.19 -8.17 -4.16
CA GLY A 322 19.13 -7.57 -5.50
C GLY A 322 17.87 -6.72 -5.75
N PRO A 323 16.69 -7.12 -5.26
CA PRO A 323 15.48 -6.30 -5.39
C PRO A 323 15.58 -4.90 -4.76
N LEU A 324 16.51 -4.65 -3.83
CA LEU A 324 16.73 -3.32 -3.24
C LEU A 324 17.47 -2.35 -4.18
N ASP A 325 18.09 -2.81 -5.24
CA ASP A 325 18.95 -1.96 -6.09
C ASP A 325 18.16 -0.82 -6.77
N VAL A 326 16.91 -1.08 -7.17
CA VAL A 326 16.03 -0.03 -7.72
C VAL A 326 15.76 1.07 -6.68
N LEU A 327 15.57 0.70 -5.41
CA LEU A 327 15.34 1.67 -4.33
C LEU A 327 16.62 2.45 -4.00
N LYS A 328 17.79 1.82 -4.07
CA LYS A 328 19.08 2.49 -3.91
C LYS A 328 19.32 3.50 -5.03
N LEU A 329 18.91 3.19 -6.27
CA LEU A 329 18.99 4.13 -7.39
C LEU A 329 18.06 5.34 -7.19
N LEU A 330 16.84 5.15 -6.70
CA LEU A 330 15.94 6.25 -6.34
C LEU A 330 16.51 7.10 -5.20
N ALA A 331 17.00 6.44 -4.14
CA ALA A 331 17.61 7.13 -3.00
C ALA A 331 18.81 7.99 -3.41
N ALA A 332 19.67 7.48 -4.29
CA ALA A 332 20.83 8.23 -4.81
C ALA A 332 20.43 9.52 -5.55
N GLN A 333 19.26 9.55 -6.16
CA GLN A 333 18.74 10.74 -6.84
C GLN A 333 18.12 11.76 -5.88
N ARG A 334 17.86 11.38 -4.61
CA ARG A 334 17.13 12.20 -3.62
C ARG A 334 15.76 12.68 -4.15
N ARG A 335 15.08 11.82 -4.92
CA ARG A 335 13.76 12.06 -5.50
C ARG A 335 12.78 10.99 -5.05
N CYS A 336 11.53 11.40 -4.83
CA CYS A 336 10.42 10.47 -4.65
C CYS A 336 9.85 10.06 -6.02
N PRO A 337 9.20 8.90 -6.17
CA PRO A 337 8.42 8.58 -7.38
C PRO A 337 7.42 9.67 -7.77
N ALA A 338 6.88 10.40 -6.78
CA ALA A 338 6.00 11.56 -6.98
C ALA A 338 6.62 12.70 -7.79
N ASP A 339 7.94 12.86 -7.75
CA ASP A 339 8.61 13.90 -8.52
C ASP A 339 8.55 13.59 -10.02
N ASP A 340 8.70 12.32 -10.41
CA ASP A 340 8.56 11.88 -11.81
C ASP A 340 7.10 11.96 -12.27
N THR A 341 6.17 11.67 -11.34
CA THR A 341 4.71 11.82 -11.57
C THR A 341 4.34 13.28 -11.82
N LEU A 342 4.91 14.23 -11.06
CA LEU A 342 4.71 15.67 -11.27
C LEU A 342 5.32 16.15 -12.58
N ASP A 343 6.56 15.73 -12.89
CA ASP A 343 7.22 16.06 -14.15
C ASP A 343 6.37 15.60 -15.34
N ALA A 344 5.82 14.39 -15.25
CA ALA A 344 4.92 13.84 -16.25
C ALA A 344 3.61 14.63 -16.38
N TRP A 345 3.01 15.04 -15.27
CA TRP A 345 1.81 15.88 -15.27
C TRP A 345 2.08 17.25 -15.89
N TYR A 346 3.16 17.93 -15.50
CA TYR A 346 3.50 19.24 -16.05
C TYR A 346 3.83 19.19 -17.55
N ALA A 347 4.40 18.07 -18.02
CA ALA A 347 4.67 17.89 -19.44
C ALA A 347 3.40 17.72 -20.28
N GLN A 348 2.38 17.08 -19.72
CA GLN A 348 1.09 16.82 -20.39
C GLN A 348 -0.04 16.77 -19.36
N PRO A 349 -0.67 17.91 -19.02
CA PRO A 349 -1.75 17.98 -18.03
C PRO A 349 -3.08 17.50 -18.65
N ASP A 350 -3.12 16.21 -18.99
CA ASP A 350 -4.28 15.51 -19.53
C ASP A 350 -4.56 14.26 -18.71
N TRP A 351 -5.75 14.14 -18.14
CA TRP A 351 -6.12 13.06 -17.26
C TRP A 351 -6.12 11.69 -17.92
N ASN A 352 -6.57 11.58 -19.16
CA ASN A 352 -6.63 10.30 -19.85
C ASN A 352 -5.21 9.78 -20.13
N ALA A 353 -4.34 10.67 -20.60
CA ALA A 353 -2.93 10.35 -20.82
C ALA A 353 -2.21 10.04 -19.49
N PHE A 354 -2.55 10.77 -18.42
CA PHE A 354 -1.99 10.53 -17.08
C PHE A 354 -2.39 9.16 -16.54
N LEU A 355 -3.69 8.83 -16.51
CA LEU A 355 -4.18 7.55 -16.02
C LEU A 355 -3.76 6.35 -16.85
N ALA A 356 -3.57 6.54 -18.16
CA ALA A 356 -3.06 5.48 -19.03
C ALA A 356 -1.69 4.97 -18.59
N ARG A 357 -0.87 5.81 -17.95
CA ARG A 357 0.45 5.40 -17.38
C ARG A 357 0.33 4.42 -16.23
N TYR A 358 -0.81 4.41 -15.52
CA TYR A 358 -1.04 3.57 -14.33
C TYR A 358 -1.99 2.40 -14.62
N SER A 359 -2.36 2.20 -15.90
CA SER A 359 -3.35 1.20 -16.29
C SER A 359 -2.75 -0.19 -16.54
N ASP A 360 -1.44 -0.30 -16.69
CA ASP A 360 -0.75 -1.56 -16.92
C ASP A 360 0.42 -1.72 -15.97
N LEU A 361 0.65 -2.94 -15.49
CA LEU A 361 1.86 -3.26 -14.73
C LEU A 361 3.06 -3.24 -15.65
N THR A 362 4.16 -2.62 -15.22
CA THR A 362 5.39 -2.47 -15.99
C THR A 362 6.58 -3.06 -15.24
N ASP A 363 7.51 -3.69 -15.97
CA ASP A 363 8.81 -4.09 -15.45
C ASP A 363 9.86 -3.24 -16.18
N HIS A 364 10.63 -2.44 -15.47
CA HIS A 364 11.61 -1.50 -16.01
C HIS A 364 13.01 -1.86 -15.56
#